data_e1e84c82cbd9d21c0779212cc0f64569
#
_entry.id   e1e84c82cbd9d21c0779212cc0f64569
#
_cell.length_a   1.000
_cell.length_b   1.000
_cell.length_c   1.000
_cell.angle_alpha   90.00
_cell.angle_beta   90.00
_cell.angle_gamma   90.00
#
_symmetry.space_group_name_H-M   'P 1'
#
loop_
_entity.id
_entity.type
_entity.pdbx_description
1 polymer ?
#
loop_
_entity_poly.entity_id
_entity_poly.type
_entity_poly.pdbx_seq_one_letter_code
_entity_poly.pdbx_strand_id
1 'polypeptide(L)'
;PIWNNALSGIDMALWDIKGKMAGMPLYDLFGGKCRDAVPAYIHADAQTIEGAIALVQQRVDAGWNRIRVQIGGYGGNGPVENKPKDALPGAYYDPKVYMRTAIEGFTALRREFGDDIELCHDVHERLTPSEAIRFAQQMDQFDLLFLEDVLAPEQIAWFDQVRAHTTCPLAMGELINNPHEWMQLVQNRSVDYLRLHISQAGGITPVRKIIAFADVNGVRTAWHGPGDMSGIGHAVNTHLSISSPNFGIQEWSCSIKENTYRVFPGMPVVENGYVYLNDQPGIGVDIDENLAAEFPPVDKDLSWLLCRLPDGSAARP
;
A
#
# COMPACT_ATOMS: atom_id res chain seq x y z
N PRO A 1 -2.23 -10.54 14.14
CA PRO A 1 -2.57 -10.62 12.69
C PRO A 1 -3.27 -11.93 12.31
N ILE A 2 -2.70 -13.12 12.66
CA ILE A 2 -3.20 -14.42 12.21
C ILE A 2 -4.71 -14.63 12.47
N TRP A 3 -5.20 -14.30 13.67
CA TRP A 3 -6.61 -14.41 14.01
C TRP A 3 -7.48 -13.44 13.21
N ASN A 4 -7.01 -12.22 12.96
CA ASN A 4 -7.74 -11.25 12.15
C ASN A 4 -7.83 -11.73 10.70
N ASN A 5 -6.77 -12.31 10.14
CA ASN A 5 -6.79 -12.88 8.78
C ASN A 5 -7.82 -14.00 8.66
N ALA A 6 -7.85 -14.94 9.61
CA ALA A 6 -8.85 -16.01 9.63
C ALA A 6 -10.28 -15.44 9.78
N LEU A 7 -10.47 -14.49 10.69
CA LEU A 7 -11.76 -13.85 10.94
C LEU A 7 -12.23 -13.06 9.73
N SER A 8 -11.33 -12.36 9.02
CA SER A 8 -11.66 -11.55 7.85
C SER A 8 -12.25 -12.40 6.71
N GLY A 9 -11.70 -13.60 6.49
CA GLY A 9 -12.24 -14.52 5.48
C GLY A 9 -13.68 -14.90 5.77
N ILE A 10 -14.01 -15.20 7.03
CA ILE A 10 -15.38 -15.52 7.46
C ILE A 10 -16.28 -14.28 7.34
N ASP A 11 -15.82 -13.12 7.80
CA ASP A 11 -16.59 -11.87 7.74
C ASP A 11 -16.92 -11.48 6.29
N MET A 12 -15.95 -11.53 5.38
CA MET A 12 -16.16 -11.24 3.96
C MET A 12 -17.13 -12.24 3.32
N ALA A 13 -17.03 -13.54 3.63
CA ALA A 13 -17.96 -14.56 3.14
C ALA A 13 -19.40 -14.32 3.63
N LEU A 14 -19.57 -13.93 4.89
CA LEU A 14 -20.91 -13.60 5.44
C LEU A 14 -21.51 -12.35 4.77
N TRP A 15 -20.69 -11.34 4.46
CA TRP A 15 -21.14 -10.19 3.70
C TRP A 15 -21.52 -10.53 2.25
N ASP A 16 -20.74 -11.41 1.60
CA ASP A 16 -21.04 -11.92 0.26
C ASP A 16 -22.39 -12.63 0.21
N ILE A 17 -22.59 -13.56 1.16
CA ILE A 17 -23.89 -14.26 1.31
C ILE A 17 -25.02 -13.26 1.52
N LYS A 18 -24.84 -12.27 2.38
CA LYS A 18 -25.86 -11.24 2.64
C LYS A 18 -26.18 -10.41 1.38
N GLY A 19 -25.17 -10.02 0.62
CA GLY A 19 -25.36 -9.31 -0.66
C GLY A 19 -26.11 -10.16 -1.68
N LYS A 20 -25.73 -11.42 -1.83
CA LYS A 20 -26.42 -12.39 -2.71
C LYS A 20 -27.87 -12.62 -2.30
N MET A 21 -28.14 -12.77 -0.99
CA MET A 21 -29.51 -12.88 -0.47
C MET A 21 -30.37 -11.63 -0.72
N ALA A 22 -29.75 -10.45 -0.67
CA ALA A 22 -30.42 -9.18 -0.93
C ALA A 22 -30.56 -8.87 -2.43
N GLY A 23 -29.86 -9.59 -3.31
CA GLY A 23 -29.78 -9.29 -4.73
C GLY A 23 -29.04 -7.99 -5.02
N MET A 24 -28.12 -7.58 -4.15
CA MET A 24 -27.43 -6.28 -4.21
C MET A 24 -25.91 -6.44 -4.14
N PRO A 25 -25.12 -5.65 -4.87
CA PRO A 25 -23.68 -5.56 -4.65
C PRO A 25 -23.39 -4.96 -3.27
N LEU A 26 -22.21 -5.25 -2.71
CA LEU A 26 -21.89 -4.80 -1.34
C LEU A 26 -21.89 -3.28 -1.19
N TYR A 27 -21.42 -2.53 -2.17
CA TYR A 27 -21.42 -1.07 -2.07
C TYR A 27 -22.83 -0.49 -1.86
N ASP A 28 -23.87 -1.11 -2.41
CA ASP A 28 -25.27 -0.71 -2.18
C ASP A 28 -25.71 -1.01 -0.74
N LEU A 29 -25.30 -2.16 -0.19
CA LEU A 29 -25.54 -2.48 1.23
C LEU A 29 -24.80 -1.52 2.17
N PHE A 30 -23.73 -0.88 1.71
CA PHE A 30 -22.96 0.10 2.49
C PHE A 30 -23.55 1.51 2.41
N GLY A 31 -24.50 1.76 1.51
CA GLY A 31 -25.17 3.05 1.38
C GLY A 31 -25.15 3.64 -0.03
N GLY A 32 -24.57 2.93 -1.00
CA GLY A 32 -24.51 3.33 -2.41
C GLY A 32 -23.16 3.94 -2.81
N LYS A 33 -23.03 4.26 -4.08
CA LYS A 33 -21.83 4.82 -4.70
C LYS A 33 -21.65 6.29 -4.33
N CYS A 34 -20.47 6.67 -3.86
CA CYS A 34 -20.03 8.07 -3.68
C CYS A 34 -19.23 8.57 -4.90
N ARG A 35 -18.82 7.67 -5.80
CA ARG A 35 -18.05 7.94 -7.02
C ARG A 35 -18.32 6.89 -8.09
N ASP A 36 -17.99 7.22 -9.34
CA ASP A 36 -18.22 6.33 -10.47
C ASP A 36 -17.13 5.26 -10.63
N ALA A 37 -15.89 5.60 -10.26
CA ALA A 37 -14.73 4.72 -10.31
C ALA A 37 -13.77 5.03 -9.16
N VAL A 38 -12.91 4.06 -8.81
CA VAL A 38 -11.97 4.17 -7.69
C VAL A 38 -10.59 4.55 -8.22
N PRO A 39 -10.03 5.73 -7.89
CA PRO A 39 -8.66 6.07 -8.27
C PRO A 39 -7.67 5.11 -7.61
N ALA A 40 -6.67 4.68 -8.39
CA ALA A 40 -5.63 3.79 -7.93
C ALA A 40 -4.25 4.26 -8.34
N TYR A 41 -3.22 3.81 -7.61
CA TYR A 41 -1.83 3.96 -8.00
C TYR A 41 -1.20 2.61 -8.30
N ILE A 42 -0.14 2.61 -9.12
CA ILE A 42 0.63 1.44 -9.50
C ILE A 42 2.09 1.58 -9.10
N HIS A 43 2.81 0.46 -9.00
CA HIS A 43 4.21 0.44 -8.61
C HIS A 43 5.17 0.63 -9.80
N ALA A 44 6.28 1.34 -9.53
CA ALA A 44 7.46 1.46 -10.39
C ALA A 44 8.71 1.22 -9.52
N ASP A 45 8.99 -0.07 -9.26
CA ASP A 45 10.08 -0.51 -8.40
C ASP A 45 11.31 -0.83 -9.25
N ALA A 46 12.40 -0.11 -9.08
CA ALA A 46 13.63 -0.24 -9.86
C ALA A 46 14.89 -0.29 -8.98
N GLN A 47 15.97 -0.83 -9.55
CA GLN A 47 17.26 -0.86 -8.85
C GLN A 47 18.06 0.43 -9.02
N THR A 48 17.83 1.19 -10.08
CA THR A 48 18.53 2.43 -10.41
C THR A 48 17.55 3.57 -10.71
N ILE A 49 18.05 4.80 -10.68
CA ILE A 49 17.24 5.99 -11.01
C ILE A 49 16.78 5.96 -12.47
N GLU A 50 17.66 5.56 -13.39
CA GLU A 50 17.33 5.43 -14.81
C GLU A 50 16.25 4.36 -15.04
N GLY A 51 16.36 3.24 -14.31
CA GLY A 51 15.34 2.19 -14.32
C GLY A 51 14.00 2.67 -13.80
N ALA A 52 13.99 3.50 -12.75
CA ALA A 52 12.79 4.10 -12.21
C ALA A 52 12.12 5.05 -13.23
N ILE A 53 12.90 5.92 -13.87
CA ILE A 53 12.40 6.81 -14.94
C ILE A 53 11.77 6.00 -16.07
N ALA A 54 12.44 4.95 -16.54
CA ALA A 54 11.93 4.10 -17.61
C ALA A 54 10.62 3.39 -17.22
N LEU A 55 10.53 2.89 -15.99
CA LEU A 55 9.30 2.25 -15.49
C LEU A 55 8.16 3.26 -15.31
N VAL A 56 8.43 4.44 -14.78
CA VAL A 56 7.42 5.51 -14.65
C VAL A 56 6.89 5.88 -16.04
N GLN A 57 7.77 6.07 -17.04
CA GLN A 57 7.33 6.32 -18.42
C GLN A 57 6.43 5.20 -18.94
N GLN A 58 6.80 3.94 -18.73
CA GLN A 58 5.98 2.79 -19.13
C GLN A 58 4.58 2.82 -18.46
N ARG A 59 4.48 3.27 -17.19
CA ARG A 59 3.19 3.40 -16.50
C ARG A 59 2.36 4.55 -17.09
N VAL A 60 3.00 5.68 -17.34
CA VAL A 60 2.35 6.84 -17.98
C VAL A 60 1.81 6.45 -19.37
N ASP A 61 2.61 5.76 -20.19
CA ASP A 61 2.19 5.27 -21.51
C ASP A 61 1.01 4.28 -21.43
N ALA A 62 0.89 3.54 -20.31
CA ALA A 62 -0.22 2.64 -20.02
C ALA A 62 -1.44 3.35 -19.38
N GLY A 63 -1.45 4.69 -19.31
CA GLY A 63 -2.56 5.49 -18.82
C GLY A 63 -2.59 5.73 -17.31
N TRP A 64 -1.50 5.43 -16.59
CA TRP A 64 -1.39 5.72 -15.16
C TRP A 64 -0.81 7.11 -14.92
N ASN A 65 -1.43 7.87 -14.03
CA ASN A 65 -0.94 9.17 -13.57
C ASN A 65 -0.65 9.22 -12.06
N ARG A 66 -0.80 8.08 -11.35
CA ARG A 66 -0.50 7.93 -9.93
C ARG A 66 0.44 6.74 -9.76
N ILE A 67 1.64 7.01 -9.26
CA ILE A 67 2.71 6.00 -9.31
C ILE A 67 3.50 6.01 -8.00
N ARG A 68 3.59 4.83 -7.34
CA ARG A 68 4.52 4.62 -6.23
C ARG A 68 5.88 4.25 -6.78
N VAL A 69 6.90 5.01 -6.39
CA VAL A 69 8.27 4.76 -6.86
C VAL A 69 9.15 4.26 -5.72
N GLN A 70 9.84 3.15 -6.00
CA GLN A 70 10.90 2.60 -5.15
C GLN A 70 12.19 2.45 -5.94
N ILE A 71 13.31 2.84 -5.32
CA ILE A 71 14.64 2.73 -5.92
C ILE A 71 15.55 1.94 -4.98
N GLY A 72 16.20 0.89 -5.51
CA GLY A 72 17.11 0.04 -4.73
C GLY A 72 16.41 -0.98 -3.83
N GLY A 73 15.21 -1.45 -4.17
CA GLY A 73 14.53 -2.58 -3.55
C GLY A 73 14.32 -2.42 -2.04
N TYR A 74 13.51 -1.44 -1.61
CA TYR A 74 13.29 -1.08 -0.21
C TYR A 74 14.59 -0.76 0.56
N GLY A 75 15.64 -0.35 -0.15
CA GLY A 75 16.93 -0.01 0.43
C GLY A 75 17.82 -1.19 0.81
N GLY A 76 17.37 -2.45 0.60
CA GLY A 76 18.13 -3.64 0.97
C GLY A 76 19.13 -4.14 -0.08
N ASN A 77 19.06 -3.66 -1.32
CA ASN A 77 19.88 -4.13 -2.43
C ASN A 77 20.85 -3.05 -2.96
N GLY A 78 20.91 -1.90 -2.29
CA GLY A 78 21.87 -0.85 -2.64
C GLY A 78 23.32 -1.22 -2.32
N PRO A 79 24.30 -0.62 -3.00
CA PRO A 79 25.71 -0.82 -2.66
C PRO A 79 25.99 -0.23 -1.27
N VAL A 80 26.35 -1.09 -0.33
CA VAL A 80 26.88 -0.68 0.97
C VAL A 80 28.38 -0.81 0.92
N GLU A 81 29.09 0.33 0.82
CA GLU A 81 30.53 0.36 0.61
C GLU A 81 31.33 0.05 1.86
N ASN A 82 30.80 0.39 3.04
CA ASN A 82 31.51 0.29 4.32
C ASN A 82 31.03 -0.90 5.17
N LYS A 83 31.24 -2.11 4.68
CA LYS A 83 30.98 -3.33 5.45
C LYS A 83 32.18 -3.71 6.30
N PRO A 84 31.98 -4.36 7.48
CA PRO A 84 33.07 -4.93 8.25
C PRO A 84 33.87 -5.93 7.42
N LYS A 85 35.14 -6.09 7.77
CA LYS A 85 35.96 -7.20 7.28
C LYS A 85 35.25 -8.51 7.64
N ASP A 86 35.17 -9.44 6.72
CA ASP A 86 34.48 -10.73 6.90
C ASP A 86 32.96 -10.62 7.12
N ALA A 87 32.33 -9.54 6.60
CA ALA A 87 30.88 -9.38 6.62
C ALA A 87 30.16 -10.59 6.02
N LEU A 88 29.09 -11.04 6.68
CA LEU A 88 28.27 -12.16 6.20
C LEU A 88 27.64 -11.83 4.83
N PRO A 89 27.45 -12.84 3.97
CA PRO A 89 26.73 -12.65 2.71
C PRO A 89 25.26 -12.26 2.97
N GLY A 90 24.65 -11.61 2.00
CA GLY A 90 23.23 -11.23 2.05
C GLY A 90 23.02 -9.75 1.73
N ALA A 91 21.77 -9.32 1.86
CA ALA A 91 21.36 -7.95 1.63
C ALA A 91 21.78 -7.04 2.80
N TYR A 92 22.20 -5.84 2.46
CA TYR A 92 22.57 -4.80 3.43
C TYR A 92 21.82 -3.51 3.13
N TYR A 93 21.43 -2.81 4.18
CA TYR A 93 20.68 -1.56 4.11
C TYR A 93 21.42 -0.46 4.88
N ASP A 94 21.76 0.62 4.21
CA ASP A 94 22.28 1.84 4.84
C ASP A 94 21.22 2.95 4.76
N PRO A 95 20.62 3.37 5.89
CA PRO A 95 19.59 4.41 5.89
C PRO A 95 20.05 5.72 5.25
N LYS A 96 21.33 6.08 5.38
CA LYS A 96 21.87 7.33 4.80
C LYS A 96 21.96 7.24 3.28
N VAL A 97 22.43 6.11 2.77
CA VAL A 97 22.48 5.85 1.32
C VAL A 97 21.07 5.80 0.75
N TYR A 98 20.17 5.10 1.41
CA TYR A 98 18.76 5.03 1.02
C TYR A 98 18.11 6.41 0.89
N MET A 99 18.15 7.23 1.95
CA MET A 99 17.56 8.57 1.93
C MET A 99 18.13 9.45 0.81
N ARG A 100 19.47 9.41 0.62
CA ARG A 100 20.12 10.17 -0.46
C ARG A 100 19.66 9.69 -1.84
N THR A 101 19.67 8.39 -2.08
CA THR A 101 19.23 7.81 -3.37
C THR A 101 17.77 8.14 -3.67
N ALA A 102 16.88 8.11 -2.67
CA ALA A 102 15.50 8.50 -2.84
C ALA A 102 15.38 9.98 -3.25
N ILE A 103 16.05 10.90 -2.54
CA ILE A 103 16.04 12.33 -2.88
C ILE A 103 16.59 12.60 -4.30
N GLU A 104 17.71 11.98 -4.67
CA GLU A 104 18.27 12.07 -6.03
C GLU A 104 17.30 11.53 -7.07
N GLY A 105 16.65 10.41 -6.77
CA GLY A 105 15.66 9.79 -7.66
C GLY A 105 14.42 10.65 -7.87
N PHE A 106 13.82 11.17 -6.80
CA PHE A 106 12.64 12.05 -6.93
C PHE A 106 13.00 13.39 -7.59
N THR A 107 14.21 13.91 -7.38
CA THR A 107 14.73 15.07 -8.13
C THR A 107 14.78 14.78 -9.63
N ALA A 108 15.28 13.60 -10.01
CA ALA A 108 15.35 13.21 -11.42
C ALA A 108 13.95 12.98 -12.03
N LEU A 109 13.04 12.34 -11.27
CA LEU A 109 11.67 12.11 -11.70
C LEU A 109 10.89 13.42 -11.91
N ARG A 110 10.99 14.37 -10.98
CA ARG A 110 10.33 15.69 -11.14
C ARG A 110 10.93 16.51 -12.30
N ARG A 111 12.23 16.38 -12.54
CA ARG A 111 12.86 17.01 -13.72
C ARG A 111 12.34 16.42 -15.03
N GLU A 112 12.09 15.10 -15.08
CA GLU A 112 11.65 14.42 -16.30
C GLU A 112 10.15 14.58 -16.56
N PHE A 113 9.31 14.42 -15.52
CA PHE A 113 7.86 14.32 -15.65
C PHE A 113 7.10 15.57 -15.14
N GLY A 114 7.79 16.52 -14.50
CA GLY A 114 7.12 17.67 -13.89
C GLY A 114 6.18 17.28 -12.77
N ASP A 115 5.10 18.05 -12.62
CA ASP A 115 4.07 17.89 -11.58
C ASP A 115 2.77 17.28 -12.12
N ASP A 116 2.72 16.91 -13.41
CA ASP A 116 1.51 16.36 -14.05
C ASP A 116 1.17 14.92 -13.57
N ILE A 117 2.12 14.24 -12.95
CA ILE A 117 1.93 12.92 -12.34
C ILE A 117 2.01 12.97 -10.82
N GLU A 118 1.10 12.28 -10.16
CA GLU A 118 1.11 12.13 -8.70
C GLU A 118 2.06 10.99 -8.32
N LEU A 119 3.10 11.31 -7.57
CA LEU A 119 4.08 10.34 -7.07
C LEU A 119 3.85 10.07 -5.60
N CYS A 120 4.03 8.84 -5.15
CA CYS A 120 4.15 8.48 -3.75
C CYS A 120 5.38 7.59 -3.52
N HIS A 121 5.81 7.51 -2.27
CA HIS A 121 6.97 6.74 -1.86
C HIS A 121 6.68 6.02 -0.56
N ASP A 122 7.11 4.77 -0.50
CA ASP A 122 6.97 3.92 0.66
C ASP A 122 8.36 3.73 1.31
N VAL A 123 8.50 4.17 2.56
CA VAL A 123 9.72 4.01 3.35
C VAL A 123 9.82 2.61 3.93
N HIS A 124 8.67 1.94 4.05
CA HIS A 124 8.58 0.57 4.52
C HIS A 124 9.20 0.36 5.90
N GLU A 125 8.90 1.33 6.82
CA GLU A 125 9.18 1.23 8.27
C GLU A 125 10.65 1.22 8.68
N ARG A 126 11.58 1.55 7.78
CA ARG A 126 13.01 1.30 7.95
C ARG A 126 13.81 2.42 8.60
N LEU A 127 13.18 3.56 8.90
CA LEU A 127 13.88 4.69 9.49
C LEU A 127 13.69 4.76 11.00
N THR A 128 14.69 5.31 11.68
CA THR A 128 14.55 5.77 13.07
C THR A 128 13.73 7.08 13.10
N PRO A 129 13.12 7.45 14.24
CA PRO A 129 12.34 8.69 14.32
C PRO A 129 13.06 9.95 13.84
N SER A 130 14.34 10.08 14.18
CA SER A 130 15.13 11.25 13.77
C SER A 130 15.48 11.24 12.28
N GLU A 131 15.62 10.07 11.67
CA GLU A 131 15.82 9.91 10.22
C GLU A 131 14.52 10.17 9.47
N ALA A 132 13.40 9.63 9.95
CA ALA A 132 12.07 9.85 9.38
C ALA A 132 11.70 11.34 9.33
N ILE A 133 11.93 12.09 10.42
CA ILE A 133 11.71 13.54 10.45
C ILE A 133 12.55 14.25 9.38
N ARG A 134 13.85 13.98 9.33
CA ARG A 134 14.74 14.62 8.33
C ARG A 134 14.37 14.25 6.91
N PHE A 135 14.02 12.98 6.69
CA PHE A 135 13.64 12.50 5.37
C PHE A 135 12.33 13.13 4.91
N ALA A 136 11.30 13.13 5.76
CA ALA A 136 10.02 13.74 5.43
C ALA A 136 10.16 15.23 5.08
N GLN A 137 10.96 16.00 5.84
CA GLN A 137 11.28 17.40 5.51
C GLN A 137 11.95 17.57 4.14
N GLN A 138 12.85 16.63 3.77
CA GLN A 138 13.49 16.68 2.46
C GLN A 138 12.57 16.26 1.32
N MET A 139 11.56 15.46 1.61
CA MET A 139 10.54 15.03 0.63
C MET A 139 9.47 16.09 0.37
N ASP A 140 9.28 17.09 1.25
CA ASP A 140 8.31 18.18 1.08
C ASP A 140 8.42 18.88 -0.27
N GLN A 141 9.64 19.00 -0.83
CA GLN A 141 9.89 19.69 -2.11
C GLN A 141 9.32 18.97 -3.33
N PHE A 142 8.92 17.70 -3.20
CA PHE A 142 8.51 16.88 -4.34
C PHE A 142 6.99 16.80 -4.54
N ASP A 143 6.19 17.46 -3.72
CA ASP A 143 4.71 17.45 -3.79
C ASP A 143 4.15 16.03 -4.00
N LEU A 144 4.43 15.17 -3.03
CA LEU A 144 4.00 13.78 -3.10
C LEU A 144 2.52 13.63 -2.75
N LEU A 145 1.86 12.65 -3.37
CA LEU A 145 0.54 12.19 -2.95
C LEU A 145 0.55 11.78 -1.47
N PHE A 146 1.57 11.05 -1.07
CA PHE A 146 1.93 10.78 0.32
C PHE A 146 3.33 10.13 0.45
N LEU A 147 3.87 10.21 1.64
CA LEU A 147 5.01 9.43 2.12
C LEU A 147 4.47 8.35 3.07
N GLU A 148 4.69 7.08 2.69
CA GLU A 148 4.13 5.92 3.35
C GLU A 148 5.10 5.32 4.36
N ASP A 149 4.55 4.80 5.46
CA ASP A 149 5.18 3.95 6.47
C ASP A 149 6.60 4.41 6.87
N VAL A 150 6.70 5.71 7.20
CA VAL A 150 7.98 6.34 7.58
C VAL A 150 8.58 5.74 8.85
N LEU A 151 7.76 5.13 9.70
CA LEU A 151 8.10 4.48 10.95
C LEU A 151 7.33 3.18 11.11
N ALA A 152 7.89 2.25 11.87
CA ALA A 152 7.22 1.00 12.21
C ALA A 152 6.03 1.18 13.17
N PRO A 153 5.07 0.23 13.21
CA PRO A 153 3.92 0.27 14.11
C PRO A 153 4.28 0.44 15.58
N GLU A 154 5.39 -0.13 16.04
CA GLU A 154 5.86 0.03 17.42
C GLU A 154 6.31 1.45 17.76
N GLN A 155 6.44 2.30 16.75
CA GLN A 155 6.89 3.70 16.86
C GLN A 155 5.77 4.72 16.63
N ILE A 156 4.50 4.30 16.70
CA ILE A 156 3.32 5.15 16.46
C ILE A 156 3.37 6.46 17.27
N ALA A 157 3.82 6.41 18.50
CA ALA A 157 3.93 7.61 19.34
C ALA A 157 4.84 8.72 18.77
N TRP A 158 5.70 8.40 17.81
CA TRP A 158 6.59 9.37 17.16
C TRP A 158 5.98 10.02 15.92
N PHE A 159 4.84 9.53 15.42
CA PHE A 159 4.19 10.11 14.23
C PHE A 159 3.79 11.57 14.43
N ASP A 160 3.37 11.97 15.64
CA ASP A 160 3.08 13.37 15.97
C ASP A 160 4.32 14.27 15.76
N GLN A 161 5.51 13.76 16.07
CA GLN A 161 6.76 14.49 15.83
C GLN A 161 7.09 14.58 14.35
N VAL A 162 6.90 13.51 13.58
CA VAL A 162 7.08 13.56 12.13
C VAL A 162 6.10 14.58 11.53
N ARG A 163 4.82 14.47 11.86
CA ARG A 163 3.77 15.38 11.37
C ARG A 163 4.07 16.84 11.67
N ALA A 164 4.62 17.14 12.84
CA ALA A 164 4.95 18.51 13.23
C ALA A 164 6.08 19.16 12.39
N HIS A 165 6.82 18.37 11.62
CA HIS A 165 8.01 18.83 10.90
C HIS A 165 7.91 18.69 9.36
N THR A 166 6.80 18.23 8.82
CA THR A 166 6.61 18.10 7.37
C THR A 166 5.21 18.52 6.95
N THR A 167 5.08 19.03 5.75
CA THR A 167 3.80 19.29 5.06
C THR A 167 3.44 18.16 4.10
N CYS A 168 4.37 17.25 3.80
CA CYS A 168 4.12 16.08 2.98
C CYS A 168 2.99 15.25 3.59
N PRO A 169 1.94 14.87 2.83
CA PRO A 169 0.93 13.96 3.33
C PRO A 169 1.56 12.64 3.80
N LEU A 170 1.11 12.15 4.95
CA LEU A 170 1.61 10.90 5.54
C LEU A 170 0.56 9.80 5.43
N ALA A 171 1.01 8.60 5.08
CA ALA A 171 0.19 7.39 5.05
C ALA A 171 0.81 6.32 5.95
N MET A 172 -0.02 5.55 6.66
CA MET A 172 0.42 4.47 7.54
C MET A 172 -0.66 3.42 7.70
N GLY A 173 -0.26 2.14 7.85
CA GLY A 173 -1.19 1.20 8.42
C GLY A 173 -1.22 -0.22 7.88
N GLU A 174 -0.42 -0.61 6.90
CA GLU A 174 -0.50 -1.95 6.29
C GLU A 174 -0.22 -3.08 7.30
N LEU A 175 0.63 -2.85 8.29
CA LEU A 175 0.91 -3.81 9.38
C LEU A 175 0.05 -3.60 10.63
N ILE A 176 -0.78 -2.56 10.67
CA ILE A 176 -1.63 -2.26 11.81
C ILE A 176 -2.86 -3.18 11.79
N ASN A 177 -3.12 -3.81 12.93
CA ASN A 177 -4.25 -4.73 13.09
C ASN A 177 -5.00 -4.56 14.41
N ASN A 178 -4.60 -3.59 15.24
CA ASN A 178 -5.15 -3.35 16.56
C ASN A 178 -5.81 -1.95 16.62
N PRO A 179 -7.06 -1.83 17.12
CA PRO A 179 -7.73 -0.53 17.27
C PRO A 179 -6.93 0.50 18.05
N HIS A 180 -6.17 0.10 19.07
CA HIS A 180 -5.38 1.03 19.89
C HIS A 180 -4.24 1.69 19.10
N GLU A 181 -3.81 1.10 17.98
CA GLU A 181 -2.76 1.63 17.11
C GLU A 181 -3.34 2.67 16.14
N TRP A 182 -4.30 2.29 15.30
CA TRP A 182 -4.84 3.21 14.29
C TRP A 182 -5.69 4.33 14.88
N MET A 183 -6.36 4.12 16.05
CA MET A 183 -7.17 5.16 16.67
C MET A 183 -6.32 6.36 17.08
N GLN A 184 -5.14 6.16 17.63
CA GLN A 184 -4.23 7.24 18.03
C GLN A 184 -3.82 8.06 16.80
N LEU A 185 -3.41 7.41 15.71
CA LEU A 185 -3.01 8.08 14.46
C LEU A 185 -4.13 8.97 13.92
N VAL A 186 -5.36 8.47 13.93
CA VAL A 186 -6.54 9.17 13.41
C VAL A 186 -6.96 10.32 14.35
N GLN A 187 -7.04 10.10 15.66
CA GLN A 187 -7.44 11.12 16.64
C GLN A 187 -6.48 12.31 16.66
N ASN A 188 -5.19 12.05 16.60
CA ASN A 188 -4.16 13.08 16.58
C ASN A 188 -3.97 13.72 15.20
N ARG A 189 -4.60 13.15 14.16
CA ARG A 189 -4.36 13.54 12.75
C ARG A 189 -2.87 13.49 12.38
N SER A 190 -2.18 12.47 12.91
CA SER A 190 -0.77 12.26 12.66
C SER A 190 -0.51 11.72 11.25
N VAL A 191 -1.57 11.23 10.59
CA VAL A 191 -1.56 10.77 9.19
C VAL A 191 -2.71 11.41 8.42
N ASP A 192 -2.53 11.58 7.11
CA ASP A 192 -3.54 12.06 6.18
C ASP A 192 -4.32 10.89 5.56
N TYR A 193 -3.66 9.73 5.44
CA TYR A 193 -4.22 8.51 4.90
C TYR A 193 -3.99 7.34 5.86
N LEU A 194 -5.06 6.66 6.22
CA LEU A 194 -5.00 5.39 6.95
C LEU A 194 -4.99 4.24 5.93
N ARG A 195 -3.89 3.49 5.90
CA ARG A 195 -3.56 2.50 4.88
C ARG A 195 -3.63 1.06 5.41
N LEU A 196 -4.81 0.64 5.82
CA LEU A 196 -5.01 -0.69 6.40
C LEU A 196 -5.10 -1.78 5.33
N HIS A 197 -4.71 -2.99 5.70
CA HIS A 197 -4.96 -4.20 4.94
C HIS A 197 -6.28 -4.84 5.40
N ILE A 198 -7.20 -5.08 4.48
CA ILE A 198 -8.56 -5.57 4.79
C ILE A 198 -8.57 -6.85 5.63
N SER A 199 -7.70 -7.81 5.34
CA SER A 199 -7.64 -9.06 6.08
C SER A 199 -7.01 -8.89 7.46
N GLN A 200 -5.98 -8.05 7.61
CA GLN A 200 -5.33 -7.79 8.89
C GLN A 200 -6.22 -6.95 9.82
N ALA A 201 -7.07 -6.09 9.26
CA ALA A 201 -8.04 -5.32 10.00
C ALA A 201 -9.26 -6.14 10.46
N GLY A 202 -9.39 -7.40 10.01
CA GLY A 202 -10.46 -8.31 10.44
C GLY A 202 -11.70 -8.33 9.56
N GLY A 203 -11.62 -7.82 8.34
CA GLY A 203 -12.70 -7.88 7.34
C GLY A 203 -13.54 -6.60 7.25
N ILE A 204 -14.67 -6.69 6.57
CA ILE A 204 -15.57 -5.57 6.24
C ILE A 204 -16.20 -4.95 7.48
N THR A 205 -16.67 -5.77 8.40
CA THR A 205 -17.41 -5.30 9.60
C THR A 205 -16.58 -4.34 10.47
N PRO A 206 -15.33 -4.65 10.88
CA PRO A 206 -14.51 -3.69 11.62
C PRO A 206 -14.07 -2.52 10.73
N VAL A 207 -13.73 -2.76 9.46
CA VAL A 207 -13.24 -1.72 8.55
C VAL A 207 -14.28 -0.62 8.30
N ARG A 208 -15.56 -0.95 8.21
CA ARG A 208 -16.63 0.06 8.11
C ARG A 208 -16.68 1.00 9.32
N LYS A 209 -16.38 0.50 10.51
CA LYS A 209 -16.28 1.34 11.73
C LYS A 209 -15.04 2.23 11.66
N ILE A 210 -13.93 1.71 11.15
CA ILE A 210 -12.69 2.46 10.95
C ILE A 210 -12.90 3.59 9.95
N ILE A 211 -13.55 3.33 8.81
CA ILE A 211 -13.89 4.34 7.80
C ILE A 211 -14.70 5.48 8.42
N ALA A 212 -15.77 5.16 9.16
CA ALA A 212 -16.61 6.17 9.78
C ALA A 212 -15.85 6.99 10.85
N PHE A 213 -14.97 6.35 11.61
CA PHE A 213 -14.15 7.04 12.59
C PHE A 213 -13.11 7.95 11.92
N ALA A 214 -12.47 7.50 10.85
CA ALA A 214 -11.52 8.29 10.07
C ALA A 214 -12.21 9.49 9.41
N ASP A 215 -13.41 9.29 8.86
CA ASP A 215 -14.20 10.33 8.20
C ASP A 215 -14.50 11.52 9.12
N VAL A 216 -15.03 11.27 10.30
CA VAL A 216 -15.36 12.35 11.27
C VAL A 216 -14.12 13.05 11.82
N ASN A 217 -12.94 12.47 11.70
CA ASN A 217 -11.66 13.07 12.07
C ASN A 217 -10.93 13.74 10.87
N GLY A 218 -11.49 13.68 9.66
CA GLY A 218 -10.90 14.27 8.45
C GLY A 218 -9.69 13.51 7.91
N VAL A 219 -9.58 12.21 8.22
CA VAL A 219 -8.55 11.31 7.70
C VAL A 219 -9.11 10.48 6.56
N ARG A 220 -8.37 10.36 5.48
CA ARG A 220 -8.74 9.54 4.31
C ARG A 220 -8.34 8.09 4.50
N THR A 221 -8.93 7.19 3.71
CA THR A 221 -8.50 5.80 3.62
C THR A 221 -7.74 5.55 2.31
N ALA A 222 -6.70 4.73 2.38
CA ALA A 222 -5.92 4.28 1.23
C ALA A 222 -5.58 2.79 1.44
N TRP A 223 -6.35 1.91 0.82
CA TRP A 223 -6.24 0.48 1.12
C TRP A 223 -4.96 -0.13 0.58
N HIS A 224 -4.26 -0.88 1.43
CA HIS A 224 -3.15 -1.74 1.03
C HIS A 224 -3.66 -2.82 0.07
N GLY A 225 -2.99 -2.95 -1.09
CA GLY A 225 -3.35 -3.85 -2.17
C GLY A 225 -2.13 -4.55 -2.77
N PRO A 226 -1.35 -5.31 -1.96
CA PRO A 226 -0.11 -5.95 -2.39
C PRO A 226 -0.35 -7.09 -3.38
N GLY A 227 0.73 -7.57 -3.97
CA GLY A 227 0.67 -8.61 -5.01
C GLY A 227 0.23 -9.99 -4.56
N ASP A 228 0.20 -10.24 -3.27
CA ASP A 228 -0.26 -11.47 -2.64
C ASP A 228 -1.72 -11.41 -2.15
N MET A 229 -2.39 -10.27 -2.34
CA MET A 229 -3.82 -10.15 -2.08
C MET A 229 -4.63 -10.84 -3.18
N SER A 230 -5.64 -11.61 -2.79
CA SER A 230 -6.56 -12.26 -3.73
C SER A 230 -7.45 -11.27 -4.50
N GLY A 231 -7.97 -11.69 -5.66
CA GLY A 231 -8.97 -10.90 -6.41
C GLY A 231 -10.22 -10.54 -5.59
N ILE A 232 -10.58 -11.39 -4.60
CA ILE A 232 -11.66 -11.12 -3.65
C ILE A 232 -11.32 -9.94 -2.74
N GLY A 233 -10.08 -9.89 -2.20
CA GLY A 233 -9.62 -8.78 -1.36
C GLY A 233 -9.61 -7.46 -2.11
N HIS A 234 -9.12 -7.44 -3.35
CA HIS A 234 -9.16 -6.25 -4.20
C HIS A 234 -10.59 -5.78 -4.48
N ALA A 235 -11.53 -6.70 -4.70
CA ALA A 235 -12.93 -6.35 -4.90
C ALA A 235 -13.55 -5.75 -3.62
N VAL A 236 -13.30 -6.34 -2.46
CA VAL A 236 -13.77 -5.80 -1.18
C VAL A 236 -13.23 -4.40 -0.93
N ASN A 237 -11.93 -4.17 -1.15
CA ASN A 237 -11.33 -2.83 -1.08
C ASN A 237 -12.06 -1.86 -2.01
N THR A 238 -12.39 -2.29 -3.23
CA THR A 238 -13.07 -1.43 -4.21
C THR A 238 -14.52 -1.14 -3.80
N HIS A 239 -15.27 -2.11 -3.25
CA HIS A 239 -16.61 -1.88 -2.70
C HIS A 239 -16.60 -0.86 -1.55
N LEU A 240 -15.64 -0.97 -0.64
CA LEU A 240 -15.47 -0.01 0.45
C LEU A 240 -15.08 1.37 -0.09
N SER A 241 -14.17 1.42 -1.05
CA SER A 241 -13.68 2.66 -1.65
C SER A 241 -14.76 3.43 -2.39
N ILE A 242 -15.58 2.73 -3.19
CA ILE A 242 -16.62 3.37 -4.01
C ILE A 242 -17.78 3.93 -3.17
N SER A 243 -18.00 3.36 -1.97
CA SER A 243 -19.07 3.75 -1.05
C SER A 243 -18.64 4.68 0.09
N SER A 244 -17.35 4.99 0.22
CA SER A 244 -16.82 5.79 1.33
C SER A 244 -16.49 7.21 0.90
N PRO A 245 -17.12 8.27 1.46
CA PRO A 245 -16.85 9.66 1.08
C PRO A 245 -15.38 10.07 1.29
N ASN A 246 -14.78 9.64 2.39
CA ASN A 246 -13.40 9.95 2.78
C ASN A 246 -12.34 9.03 2.17
N PHE A 247 -12.69 8.27 1.14
CA PHE A 247 -11.69 7.48 0.42
C PHE A 247 -10.73 8.40 -0.37
N GLY A 248 -9.44 8.08 -0.34
CA GLY A 248 -8.39 8.76 -1.07
C GLY A 248 -7.94 8.00 -2.30
N ILE A 249 -7.25 6.87 -2.10
CA ILE A 249 -6.67 6.10 -3.20
C ILE A 249 -6.56 4.61 -2.86
N GLN A 250 -6.55 3.74 -3.86
CA GLN A 250 -6.34 2.31 -3.71
C GLN A 250 -5.01 1.88 -4.35
N GLU A 251 -4.28 1.04 -3.67
CA GLU A 251 -3.12 0.37 -4.24
C GLU A 251 -3.53 -0.70 -5.23
N TRP A 252 -2.82 -0.74 -6.38
CA TRP A 252 -3.01 -1.76 -7.39
C TRP A 252 -1.68 -2.39 -7.78
N SER A 253 -1.50 -3.65 -7.43
CA SER A 253 -0.23 -4.33 -7.63
C SER A 253 0.06 -4.67 -9.10
N CYS A 254 1.31 -4.47 -9.51
CA CYS A 254 1.83 -4.97 -10.79
C CYS A 254 1.84 -6.50 -10.92
N SER A 255 1.65 -7.22 -9.81
CA SER A 255 1.62 -8.68 -9.78
C SER A 255 0.32 -9.27 -10.31
N ILE A 256 -0.74 -8.46 -10.42
CA ILE A 256 -2.02 -8.87 -11.01
C ILE A 256 -1.82 -9.06 -12.52
N LYS A 257 -2.03 -10.28 -12.98
CA LYS A 257 -1.82 -10.71 -14.36
C LYS A 257 -3.08 -11.38 -14.90
N GLU A 258 -3.08 -11.71 -16.17
CA GLU A 258 -4.19 -12.41 -16.84
C GLU A 258 -4.65 -13.65 -16.07
N ASN A 259 -3.73 -14.47 -15.57
CA ASN A 259 -4.08 -15.65 -14.78
C ASN A 259 -4.82 -15.30 -13.48
N THR A 260 -4.51 -14.15 -12.86
CA THR A 260 -5.26 -13.69 -11.69
C THR A 260 -6.72 -13.45 -12.02
N TYR A 261 -7.03 -12.78 -13.14
CA TYR A 261 -8.39 -12.57 -13.61
C TYR A 261 -9.12 -13.87 -13.96
N ARG A 262 -8.40 -14.87 -14.47
CA ARG A 262 -8.97 -16.18 -14.78
C ARG A 262 -9.27 -16.99 -13.55
N VAL A 263 -8.41 -16.94 -12.52
CA VAL A 263 -8.63 -17.61 -11.22
C VAL A 263 -9.73 -16.93 -10.42
N PHE A 264 -9.85 -15.60 -10.53
CA PHE A 264 -10.86 -14.80 -9.82
C PHE A 264 -11.82 -14.13 -10.82
N PRO A 265 -12.74 -14.89 -11.46
CA PRO A 265 -13.70 -14.31 -12.40
C PRO A 265 -14.59 -13.28 -11.70
N GLY A 266 -14.77 -12.14 -12.36
CA GLY A 266 -15.53 -11.01 -11.80
C GLY A 266 -14.73 -10.02 -10.98
N MET A 267 -13.43 -10.25 -10.74
CA MET A 267 -12.61 -9.27 -10.03
C MET A 267 -12.58 -7.91 -10.75
N PRO A 268 -12.35 -6.80 -10.01
CA PRO A 268 -12.33 -5.46 -10.59
C PRO A 268 -11.31 -5.32 -11.71
N VAL A 269 -11.63 -4.51 -12.70
CA VAL A 269 -10.74 -4.18 -13.83
C VAL A 269 -10.21 -2.76 -13.69
N VAL A 270 -9.03 -2.51 -14.27
CA VAL A 270 -8.39 -1.20 -14.25
C VAL A 270 -8.33 -0.63 -15.65
N GLU A 271 -8.78 0.62 -15.78
CA GLU A 271 -8.67 1.40 -17.01
C GLU A 271 -8.19 2.82 -16.66
N ASN A 272 -7.11 3.25 -17.27
CA ASN A 272 -6.54 4.60 -17.10
C ASN A 272 -6.35 5.02 -15.62
N GLY A 273 -5.83 4.11 -14.78
CA GLY A 273 -5.59 4.38 -13.36
C GLY A 273 -6.85 4.43 -12.48
N TYR A 274 -7.98 3.95 -12.99
CA TYR A 274 -9.22 3.80 -12.23
C TYR A 274 -9.69 2.36 -12.19
N VAL A 275 -10.19 1.94 -11.03
CA VAL A 275 -10.71 0.59 -10.78
C VAL A 275 -12.23 0.59 -10.88
N TYR A 276 -12.77 -0.36 -11.64
CA TYR A 276 -14.20 -0.54 -11.89
C TYR A 276 -14.67 -1.88 -11.34
N LEU A 277 -15.81 -1.86 -10.65
CA LEU A 277 -16.54 -3.05 -10.21
C LEU A 277 -17.58 -3.47 -11.25
N ASN A 278 -17.90 -4.76 -11.24
CA ASN A 278 -19.17 -5.22 -11.77
C ASN A 278 -20.30 -4.96 -10.76
N ASP A 279 -21.56 -5.01 -11.20
CA ASP A 279 -22.73 -4.75 -10.37
C ASP A 279 -23.41 -6.07 -9.91
N GLN A 280 -22.65 -7.18 -9.86
CA GLN A 280 -23.17 -8.47 -9.40
C GLN A 280 -23.45 -8.47 -7.90
N PRO A 281 -24.48 -9.19 -7.42
CA PRO A 281 -24.80 -9.31 -6.00
C PRO A 281 -23.63 -9.89 -5.18
N GLY A 282 -23.47 -9.41 -3.95
CA GLY A 282 -22.39 -9.78 -3.06
C GLY A 282 -21.09 -9.04 -3.41
N ILE A 283 -19.96 -9.73 -3.29
CA ILE A 283 -18.62 -9.21 -3.69
C ILE A 283 -18.51 -9.17 -5.23
N GLY A 284 -19.30 -9.97 -5.94
CA GLY A 284 -19.27 -10.04 -7.39
C GLY A 284 -18.08 -10.78 -7.97
N VAL A 285 -17.31 -11.48 -7.15
CA VAL A 285 -16.12 -12.26 -7.53
C VAL A 285 -16.28 -13.70 -7.07
N ASP A 286 -15.83 -14.62 -7.89
CA ASP A 286 -15.77 -16.04 -7.57
C ASP A 286 -14.34 -16.56 -7.67
N ILE A 287 -14.12 -17.83 -7.41
CA ILE A 287 -12.84 -18.53 -7.58
C ILE A 287 -13.03 -19.76 -8.47
N ASP A 288 -12.23 -19.87 -9.51
CA ASP A 288 -12.08 -21.13 -10.26
C ASP A 288 -11.09 -22.05 -9.52
N GLU A 289 -11.65 -22.94 -8.69
CA GLU A 289 -10.84 -23.86 -7.86
C GLU A 289 -10.01 -24.82 -8.70
N ASN A 290 -10.47 -25.23 -9.88
CA ASN A 290 -9.74 -26.12 -10.77
C ASN A 290 -8.51 -25.40 -11.34
N LEU A 291 -8.70 -24.19 -11.82
CA LEU A 291 -7.59 -23.39 -12.32
C LEU A 291 -6.65 -22.96 -11.20
N ALA A 292 -7.16 -22.62 -10.01
CA ALA A 292 -6.34 -22.29 -8.85
C ALA A 292 -5.38 -23.42 -8.46
N ALA A 293 -5.82 -24.68 -8.60
CA ALA A 293 -5.00 -25.86 -8.31
C ALA A 293 -3.78 -26.01 -9.26
N GLU A 294 -3.78 -25.33 -10.42
CA GLU A 294 -2.63 -25.29 -11.34
C GLU A 294 -1.51 -24.37 -10.84
N PHE A 295 -1.77 -23.54 -9.83
CA PHE A 295 -0.82 -22.60 -9.22
C PHE A 295 -0.52 -22.96 -7.76
N PRO A 296 0.22 -24.05 -7.51
CA PRO A 296 0.53 -24.47 -6.14
C PRO A 296 1.43 -23.43 -5.45
N PRO A 297 1.44 -23.40 -4.11
CA PRO A 297 2.34 -22.56 -3.36
C PRO A 297 3.79 -22.76 -3.78
N VAL A 298 4.52 -21.68 -3.95
CA VAL A 298 5.95 -21.70 -4.24
C VAL A 298 6.69 -21.20 -3.02
N ASP A 299 7.62 -22.03 -2.51
CA ASP A 299 8.59 -21.57 -1.50
C ASP A 299 9.49 -20.52 -2.15
N LYS A 300 9.26 -19.26 -1.82
CA LYS A 300 10.14 -18.16 -2.21
C LYS A 300 11.06 -17.83 -1.05
N ASP A 301 12.35 -17.77 -1.34
CA ASP A 301 13.33 -17.20 -0.44
C ASP A 301 13.07 -15.69 -0.34
N LEU A 302 12.54 -15.25 0.80
CA LEU A 302 12.27 -13.84 1.08
C LEU A 302 13.55 -13.16 1.60
N SER A 303 14.59 -13.17 0.78
CA SER A 303 15.91 -12.64 1.15
C SER A 303 15.91 -11.17 1.59
N TRP A 304 14.93 -10.38 1.14
CA TRP A 304 14.76 -8.99 1.56
C TRP A 304 14.36 -8.85 3.05
N LEU A 305 13.75 -9.88 3.65
CA LEU A 305 13.46 -9.93 5.08
C LEU A 305 14.71 -10.15 5.94
N LEU A 306 15.81 -10.58 5.34
CA LEU A 306 17.08 -10.87 6.03
C LEU A 306 18.10 -9.77 5.85
N CYS A 307 17.65 -8.53 5.70
CA CYS A 307 18.51 -7.38 5.51
C CYS A 307 19.32 -7.04 6.77
N ARG A 308 20.56 -6.57 6.59
CA ARG A 308 21.48 -6.14 7.65
C ARG A 308 21.80 -4.68 7.53
N LEU A 309 22.05 -4.03 8.68
CA LEU A 309 22.68 -2.73 8.71
C LEU A 309 24.18 -2.83 8.33
N PRO A 310 24.86 -1.72 8.02
CA PRO A 310 26.27 -1.75 7.61
C PRO A 310 27.20 -2.45 8.60
N ASP A 311 26.92 -2.38 9.90
CA ASP A 311 27.70 -3.04 10.96
C ASP A 311 27.42 -4.55 11.10
N GLY A 312 26.50 -5.11 10.29
CA GLY A 312 26.11 -6.51 10.30
C GLY A 312 24.96 -6.85 11.24
N SER A 313 24.44 -5.91 12.02
CA SER A 313 23.24 -6.11 12.83
C SER A 313 21.99 -6.27 11.95
N ALA A 314 20.94 -6.93 12.48
CA ALA A 314 19.70 -7.11 11.74
C ALA A 314 19.03 -5.75 11.49
N ALA A 315 18.69 -5.46 10.24
CA ALA A 315 17.81 -4.36 9.88
C ALA A 315 16.34 -4.80 10.06
N ARG A 316 15.42 -3.84 10.15
CA ARG A 316 14.00 -4.13 10.02
C ARG A 316 13.72 -4.61 8.60
N PRO A 317 12.84 -5.61 8.42
CA PRO A 317 12.47 -6.11 7.11
C PRO A 317 11.70 -5.09 6.27
#